data_c5d9edde50915954b51b23bc9ad15937
#
_entry.id   c5d9edde50915954b51b23bc9ad15937
#
_cell.length_a   1.000
_cell.length_b   1.000
_cell.length_c   1.000
_cell.angle_alpha   90.00
_cell.angle_beta   90.00
_cell.angle_gamma   90.00
#
_symmetry.space_group_name_H-M   'P 1'
#
loop_
_entity.id
_entity.type
_entity.pdbx_description
1 polymer ?
#
loop_
_entity_poly.entity_id
_entity_poly.type
_entity_poly.pdbx_seq_one_letter_code
_entity_poly.pdbx_strand_id
1 'polypeptide(L)'
;FLITMDADGQNDPADIPHMMELTPGVDAVLGVRAKRQDPWIRTFAQKTANAIRNRLLGITFQDVGCSLKIFRREIIQDVTLYNGLHRFFPYIVHMRGGRTVEVDVSHRSRELGTSKYSPLGRGIPAFLDLLMVRRMLKRALRYSARETL
;
A
#
# COMPACT_ATOMS: atom_id res chain seq x y z
N PHE A 1 -2.37 -15.75 5.43
CA PHE A 1 -1.96 -14.53 4.73
C PHE A 1 -2.92 -14.22 3.60
N LEU A 2 -2.99 -12.94 3.21
CA LEU A 2 -3.70 -12.45 2.04
C LEU A 2 -2.70 -11.73 1.13
N ILE A 3 -2.71 -12.08 -0.15
CA ILE A 3 -1.83 -11.50 -1.15
C ILE A 3 -2.66 -10.64 -2.11
N THR A 4 -2.23 -9.42 -2.37
CA THR A 4 -2.83 -8.53 -3.37
C THR A 4 -1.88 -8.37 -4.55
N MET A 5 -2.41 -8.38 -5.75
CA MET A 5 -1.65 -8.18 -6.99
C MET A 5 -2.60 -7.72 -8.10
N ASP A 6 -2.17 -6.76 -8.92
CA ASP A 6 -2.91 -6.38 -10.14
C ASP A 6 -2.75 -7.46 -11.23
N ALA A 7 -3.82 -7.72 -11.96
CA ALA A 7 -3.85 -8.72 -13.03
C ALA A 7 -3.46 -8.14 -14.42
N ASP A 8 -2.65 -7.08 -14.46
CA ASP A 8 -2.26 -6.39 -15.69
C ASP A 8 -0.86 -6.80 -16.22
N GLY A 9 -0.29 -7.86 -15.62
CA GLY A 9 1.01 -8.42 -16.02
C GLY A 9 2.23 -7.61 -15.57
N GLN A 10 2.05 -6.50 -14.85
CA GLN A 10 3.17 -5.66 -14.41
C GLN A 10 3.94 -6.23 -13.22
N ASN A 11 3.29 -6.98 -12.33
CA ASN A 11 3.93 -7.65 -11.20
C ASN A 11 4.31 -9.09 -11.59
N ASP A 12 5.45 -9.56 -11.08
CA ASP A 12 5.88 -10.93 -11.29
C ASP A 12 5.46 -11.82 -10.10
N PRO A 13 4.60 -12.84 -10.30
CA PRO A 13 4.25 -13.78 -9.24
C PRO A 13 5.46 -14.53 -8.65
N ALA A 14 6.57 -14.61 -9.37
CA ALA A 14 7.81 -15.25 -8.90
C ALA A 14 8.45 -14.50 -7.71
N ASP A 15 8.08 -13.25 -7.45
CA ASP A 15 8.52 -12.51 -6.26
C ASP A 15 7.80 -12.96 -4.97
N ILE A 16 6.64 -13.62 -5.09
CA ILE A 16 5.82 -14.02 -3.93
C ILE A 16 6.57 -14.95 -2.97
N PRO A 17 7.26 -16.01 -3.40
CA PRO A 17 8.00 -16.87 -2.48
C PRO A 17 9.01 -16.09 -1.63
N HIS A 18 9.81 -15.22 -2.24
CA HIS A 18 10.76 -14.39 -1.53
C HIS A 18 10.07 -13.44 -0.53
N MET A 19 8.97 -12.83 -0.91
CA MET A 19 8.19 -11.99 0.01
C MET A 19 7.60 -12.79 1.17
N MET A 20 7.22 -14.04 0.95
CA MET A 20 6.71 -14.93 2.01
C MET A 20 7.77 -15.27 3.05
N GLU A 21 9.04 -15.39 2.65
CA GLU A 21 10.16 -15.60 3.59
C GLU A 21 10.34 -14.45 4.58
N LEU A 22 9.88 -13.24 4.23
CA LEU A 22 9.97 -12.05 5.08
C LEU A 22 8.76 -11.88 6.03
N THR A 23 7.79 -12.79 5.98
CA THR A 23 6.59 -12.70 6.84
C THR A 23 6.79 -13.03 8.32
N PRO A 24 7.81 -13.80 8.76
CA PRO A 24 8.02 -14.06 10.17
C PRO A 24 8.22 -12.77 10.96
N GLY A 25 7.38 -12.57 11.97
CA GLY A 25 7.50 -11.42 12.88
C GLY A 25 7.00 -10.08 12.33
N VAL A 26 6.40 -10.04 11.12
CA VAL A 26 5.76 -8.84 10.56
C VAL A 26 4.32 -9.12 10.16
N ASP A 27 3.52 -8.07 10.03
CA ASP A 27 2.09 -8.15 9.71
C ASP A 27 1.81 -7.80 8.26
N ALA A 28 2.76 -7.16 7.57
CA ALA A 28 2.70 -6.97 6.14
C ALA A 28 4.09 -6.88 5.50
N VAL A 29 4.20 -7.43 4.28
CA VAL A 29 5.33 -7.27 3.36
C VAL A 29 4.85 -6.48 2.16
N LEU A 30 5.50 -5.36 1.87
CA LEU A 30 5.10 -4.39 0.85
C LEU A 30 6.13 -4.39 -0.29
N GLY A 31 5.69 -4.67 -1.51
CA GLY A 31 6.56 -4.57 -2.67
C GLY A 31 6.90 -3.11 -3.01
N VAL A 32 8.17 -2.87 -3.32
CA VAL A 32 8.70 -1.62 -3.86
C VAL A 32 9.22 -1.87 -5.27
N ARG A 33 8.74 -1.14 -6.24
CA ARG A 33 9.17 -1.31 -7.64
C ARG A 33 10.56 -0.73 -7.86
N ALA A 34 11.58 -1.59 -7.85
CA ALA A 34 13.00 -1.22 -7.86
C ALA A 34 13.44 -0.52 -9.16
N LYS A 35 12.92 -0.92 -10.31
CA LYS A 35 13.30 -0.38 -11.62
C LYS A 35 12.06 0.08 -12.38
N ARG A 36 11.70 1.35 -12.23
CA ARG A 36 10.61 1.94 -13.01
C ARG A 36 11.12 2.39 -14.36
N GLN A 37 10.53 1.87 -15.40
CA GLN A 37 10.73 2.36 -16.78
C GLN A 37 9.73 3.48 -17.12
N ASP A 38 9.29 4.24 -16.12
CA ASP A 38 8.34 5.34 -16.31
C ASP A 38 9.06 6.61 -16.80
N PRO A 39 8.42 7.43 -17.66
CA PRO A 39 8.93 8.74 -18.03
C PRO A 39 9.23 9.60 -16.80
N TRP A 40 10.31 10.36 -16.83
CA TRP A 40 10.81 11.18 -15.71
C TRP A 40 9.73 12.09 -15.10
N ILE A 41 8.79 12.62 -15.90
CA ILE A 41 7.66 13.44 -15.45
C ILE A 41 6.73 12.66 -14.51
N ARG A 42 6.43 11.39 -14.83
CA ARG A 42 5.62 10.50 -13.97
C ARG A 42 6.34 10.18 -12.66
N THR A 43 7.63 9.92 -12.75
CA THR A 43 8.46 9.63 -11.57
C THR A 43 8.50 10.83 -10.62
N PHE A 44 8.65 12.05 -11.17
CA PHE A 44 8.64 13.29 -10.37
C PHE A 44 7.28 13.54 -9.71
N ALA A 45 6.20 13.48 -10.48
CA ALA A 45 4.85 13.66 -9.95
C ALA A 45 4.53 12.65 -8.83
N GLN A 46 4.98 11.41 -8.97
CA GLN A 46 4.77 10.38 -7.97
C GLN A 46 5.63 10.58 -6.72
N LYS A 47 6.89 10.99 -6.86
CA LYS A 47 7.75 11.35 -5.72
C LYS A 47 7.13 12.49 -4.92
N THR A 48 6.62 13.52 -5.60
CA THR A 48 5.93 14.65 -4.97
C THR A 48 4.66 14.19 -4.25
N ALA A 49 3.82 13.37 -4.90
CA ALA A 49 2.61 12.83 -4.29
C ALA A 49 2.93 11.94 -3.07
N ASN A 50 4.00 11.14 -3.14
CA ASN A 50 4.48 10.34 -2.02
C ASN A 50 4.97 11.21 -0.86
N ALA A 51 5.74 12.26 -1.14
CA ALA A 51 6.24 13.20 -0.12
C ALA A 51 5.08 13.91 0.60
N ILE A 52 4.08 14.40 -0.15
CA ILE A 52 2.88 15.03 0.42
C ILE A 52 2.13 14.03 1.30
N ARG A 53 1.90 12.81 0.81
CA ARG A 53 1.21 11.76 1.56
C ARG A 53 1.95 11.41 2.85
N ASN A 54 3.25 11.12 2.77
CA ASN A 54 4.08 10.76 3.92
C ASN A 54 4.07 11.88 4.98
N ARG A 55 4.19 13.14 4.53
CA ARG A 55 4.12 14.31 5.43
C ARG A 55 2.74 14.45 6.09
N LEU A 56 1.65 14.24 5.35
CA LEU A 56 0.28 14.37 5.88
C LEU A 56 -0.10 13.24 6.82
N LEU A 57 0.36 12.01 6.55
CA LEU A 57 0.04 10.82 7.36
C LEU A 57 1.04 10.58 8.50
N GLY A 58 2.24 11.20 8.46
CA GLY A 58 3.28 11.01 9.48
C GLY A 58 3.94 9.63 9.45
N ILE A 59 3.73 8.87 8.36
CA ILE A 59 4.28 7.52 8.17
C ILE A 59 4.89 7.48 6.78
N THR A 60 6.11 6.97 6.67
CA THR A 60 6.84 6.92 5.41
C THR A 60 6.81 5.53 4.81
N PHE A 61 6.27 5.42 3.60
CA PHE A 61 6.38 4.26 2.73
C PHE A 61 6.95 4.69 1.38
N GLN A 62 7.84 3.87 0.81
CA GLN A 62 8.52 4.18 -0.45
C GLN A 62 7.57 4.06 -1.65
N ASP A 63 6.81 2.96 -1.75
CA ASP A 63 5.92 2.71 -2.89
C ASP A 63 4.57 2.09 -2.51
N VAL A 64 3.71 2.91 -1.93
CA VAL A 64 2.33 2.47 -1.62
C VAL A 64 1.51 2.11 -2.87
N GLY A 65 1.94 2.61 -4.03
CA GLY A 65 1.29 2.33 -5.32
C GLY A 65 1.59 0.95 -5.91
N CYS A 66 2.56 0.21 -5.38
CA CYS A 66 2.77 -1.19 -5.76
C CYS A 66 1.59 -2.02 -5.29
N SER A 67 1.01 -2.84 -6.16
CA SER A 67 -0.14 -3.70 -5.82
C SER A 67 0.28 -5.03 -5.21
N LEU A 68 1.53 -5.47 -5.43
CA LEU A 68 2.04 -6.70 -4.85
C LEU A 68 2.36 -6.48 -3.36
N LYS A 69 1.51 -7.03 -2.51
CA LYS A 69 1.63 -6.93 -1.05
C LYS A 69 1.12 -8.20 -0.40
N ILE A 70 1.71 -8.55 0.73
CA ILE A 70 1.30 -9.67 1.57
C ILE A 70 0.88 -9.12 2.93
N PHE A 71 -0.26 -9.53 3.42
CA PHE A 71 -0.80 -9.13 4.72
C PHE A 71 -1.11 -10.36 5.58
N ARG A 72 -0.85 -10.28 6.86
CA ARG A 72 -1.42 -11.21 7.83
C ARG A 72 -2.94 -11.01 7.83
N ARG A 73 -3.70 -12.09 7.65
CA ARG A 73 -5.17 -12.03 7.50
C ARG A 73 -5.84 -11.31 8.68
N GLU A 74 -5.41 -11.62 9.89
CA GLU A 74 -6.01 -11.12 11.12
C GLU A 74 -5.93 -9.60 11.24
N ILE A 75 -4.91 -8.97 10.60
CA ILE A 75 -4.76 -7.52 10.71
C ILE A 75 -5.65 -6.74 9.75
N ILE A 76 -6.23 -7.40 8.73
CA ILE A 76 -7.04 -6.72 7.71
C ILE A 76 -8.44 -7.31 7.48
N GLN A 77 -8.76 -8.49 8.02
CA GLN A 77 -10.02 -9.19 7.73
C GLN A 77 -11.28 -8.39 8.09
N ASP A 78 -11.24 -7.62 9.19
CA ASP A 78 -12.39 -6.85 9.69
C ASP A 78 -12.41 -5.40 9.17
N VAL A 79 -11.62 -5.09 8.16
CA VAL A 79 -11.60 -3.76 7.56
C VAL A 79 -12.75 -3.63 6.58
N THR A 80 -13.67 -2.70 6.84
CA THR A 80 -14.72 -2.36 5.86
C THR A 80 -14.09 -1.77 4.62
N LEU A 81 -14.26 -2.47 3.49
CA LEU A 81 -13.68 -2.06 2.22
C LEU A 81 -14.56 -1.01 1.54
N TYR A 82 -13.92 0.04 1.02
CA TYR A 82 -14.51 1.00 0.09
C TYR A 82 -13.58 1.21 -1.12
N ASN A 83 -14.10 1.78 -2.17
CA ASN A 83 -13.34 1.99 -3.40
C ASN A 83 -12.10 2.87 -3.13
N GLY A 84 -10.91 2.37 -3.49
CA GLY A 84 -9.64 3.07 -3.29
C GLY A 84 -8.91 2.73 -1.99
N LEU A 85 -9.55 2.09 -1.00
CA LEU A 85 -8.95 1.78 0.30
C LEU A 85 -7.71 0.89 0.21
N HIS A 86 -7.65 -0.02 -0.76
CA HIS A 86 -6.51 -0.93 -0.96
C HIS A 86 -5.15 -0.21 -1.03
N ARG A 87 -5.13 1.06 -1.45
CA ARG A 87 -3.92 1.89 -1.48
C ARG A 87 -3.44 2.27 -0.09
N PHE A 88 -4.33 2.23 0.90
CA PHE A 88 -4.07 2.66 2.27
C PHE A 88 -3.91 1.50 3.25
N PHE A 89 -3.97 0.25 2.79
CA PHE A 89 -3.75 -0.92 3.65
C PHE A 89 -2.48 -0.86 4.50
N PRO A 90 -1.31 -0.41 4.00
CA PRO A 90 -0.13 -0.25 4.85
C PRO A 90 -0.35 0.68 6.04
N TYR A 91 -1.12 1.76 5.85
CA TYR A 91 -1.46 2.69 6.92
C TYR A 91 -2.46 2.10 7.92
N ILE A 92 -3.38 1.23 7.45
CA ILE A 92 -4.32 0.51 8.33
C ILE A 92 -3.56 -0.50 9.19
N VAL A 93 -2.61 -1.23 8.62
CA VAL A 93 -1.71 -2.12 9.37
C VAL A 93 -1.00 -1.34 10.47
N HIS A 94 -0.40 -0.20 10.12
CA HIS A 94 0.26 0.66 11.11
C HIS A 94 -0.71 1.20 12.17
N MET A 95 -1.91 1.61 11.78
CA MET A 95 -2.95 2.10 12.70
C MET A 95 -3.36 1.04 13.73
N ARG A 96 -3.35 -0.23 13.34
CA ARG A 96 -3.62 -1.38 14.21
C ARG A 96 -2.39 -1.84 15.02
N GLY A 97 -1.27 -1.11 14.94
CA GLY A 97 -0.03 -1.45 15.67
C GLY A 97 0.80 -2.53 14.99
N GLY A 98 0.45 -2.92 13.76
CA GLY A 98 1.17 -3.93 13.00
C GLY A 98 2.51 -3.44 12.47
N ARG A 99 3.43 -4.38 12.25
CA ARG A 99 4.76 -4.16 11.70
C ARG A 99 4.78 -4.43 10.21
N THR A 100 5.48 -3.59 9.46
CA THR A 100 5.62 -3.69 8.02
C THR A 100 7.08 -3.75 7.62
N VAL A 101 7.38 -4.47 6.54
CA VAL A 101 8.66 -4.46 5.84
C VAL A 101 8.43 -4.13 4.37
N GLU A 102 9.34 -3.38 3.77
CA GLU A 102 9.35 -3.08 2.33
C GLU A 102 10.46 -3.89 1.66
N VAL A 103 10.19 -4.44 0.47
CA VAL A 103 11.14 -5.26 -0.30
C VAL A 103 11.03 -4.92 -1.78
N ASP A 104 12.17 -4.88 -2.44
CA ASP A 104 12.22 -4.66 -3.88
C ASP A 104 11.58 -5.83 -4.63
N VAL A 105 10.70 -5.49 -5.58
CA VAL A 105 10.02 -6.46 -6.45
C VAL A 105 10.20 -6.09 -7.92
N SER A 106 10.13 -7.10 -8.77
CA SER A 106 10.19 -6.95 -10.22
C SER A 106 9.00 -6.15 -10.72
N HIS A 107 9.25 -5.30 -11.72
CA HIS A 107 8.17 -4.55 -12.36
C HIS A 107 8.38 -4.51 -13.86
N ARG A 108 7.45 -5.09 -14.59
CA ARG A 108 7.46 -5.14 -16.06
C ARG A 108 6.70 -3.96 -16.65
N SER A 109 7.03 -3.58 -17.88
CA SER A 109 6.18 -2.65 -18.63
C SER A 109 4.82 -3.29 -18.88
N ARG A 110 3.76 -2.47 -18.87
CA ARG A 110 2.41 -2.95 -19.15
C ARG A 110 2.33 -3.48 -20.59
N GLU A 111 2.03 -4.76 -20.72
CA GLU A 111 1.88 -5.42 -22.04
C GLU A 111 0.44 -5.31 -22.58
N LEU A 112 -0.56 -5.19 -21.72
CA LEU A 112 -1.97 -5.20 -22.07
C LEU A 112 -2.72 -3.99 -21.51
N GLY A 113 -3.56 -3.39 -22.34
CA GLY A 113 -4.52 -2.36 -21.97
C GLY A 113 -3.97 -0.93 -21.96
N THR A 114 -4.88 0.01 -22.22
CA THR A 114 -4.63 1.46 -22.11
C THR A 114 -5.21 1.97 -20.79
N SER A 115 -4.57 2.96 -20.17
CA SER A 115 -5.08 3.61 -18.95
C SER A 115 -6.38 4.35 -19.28
N LYS A 116 -7.52 3.86 -18.77
CA LYS A 116 -8.86 4.44 -19.02
C LYS A 116 -9.13 5.73 -18.24
N TYR A 117 -8.19 6.24 -17.45
CA TYR A 117 -8.44 7.34 -16.54
C TYR A 117 -7.51 8.54 -16.78
N SER A 118 -8.09 9.74 -16.75
CA SER A 118 -7.31 10.98 -16.76
C SER A 118 -6.58 11.17 -15.42
N PRO A 119 -5.41 11.83 -15.40
CA PRO A 119 -4.67 12.14 -14.18
C PRO A 119 -5.50 12.94 -13.15
N LEU A 120 -6.30 13.89 -13.63
CA LEU A 120 -7.17 14.74 -12.79
C LEU A 120 -8.35 13.98 -12.19
N GLY A 121 -8.97 13.07 -12.95
CA GLY A 121 -10.08 12.24 -12.47
C GLY A 121 -9.72 11.30 -11.34
N ARG A 122 -8.42 10.98 -11.17
CA ARG A 122 -7.90 10.17 -10.05
C ARG A 122 -7.37 11.01 -8.89
N GLY A 123 -6.96 12.25 -9.14
CA GLY A 123 -6.27 13.08 -8.16
C GLY A 123 -7.19 13.53 -7.03
N ILE A 124 -8.37 14.04 -7.35
CA ILE A 124 -9.33 14.55 -6.36
C ILE A 124 -9.85 13.45 -5.43
N PRO A 125 -10.36 12.30 -5.92
CA PRO A 125 -10.77 11.21 -5.03
C PRO A 125 -9.61 10.72 -4.15
N ALA A 126 -8.42 10.53 -4.72
CA ALA A 126 -7.26 10.08 -3.97
C ALA A 126 -6.84 11.08 -2.86
N PHE A 127 -7.01 12.37 -3.08
CA PHE A 127 -6.74 13.39 -2.07
C PHE A 127 -7.79 13.38 -0.95
N LEU A 128 -9.06 13.21 -1.28
CA LEU A 128 -10.13 13.07 -0.28
C LEU A 128 -9.93 11.80 0.58
N ASP A 129 -9.59 10.69 -0.05
CA ASP A 129 -9.25 9.44 0.66
C ASP A 129 -8.06 9.66 1.61
N LEU A 130 -7.05 10.42 1.17
CA LEU A 130 -5.90 10.76 1.99
C LEU A 130 -6.29 11.56 3.25
N LEU A 131 -7.18 12.54 3.11
CA LEU A 131 -7.67 13.32 4.26
C LEU A 131 -8.49 12.46 5.22
N MET A 132 -9.31 11.53 4.69
CA MET A 132 -10.07 10.58 5.47
C MET A 132 -9.14 9.65 6.27
N VAL A 133 -8.15 9.05 5.63
CA VAL A 133 -7.17 8.17 6.31
C VAL A 133 -6.36 8.95 7.35
N ARG A 134 -5.98 10.21 7.07
CA ARG A 134 -5.34 11.08 8.07
C ARG A 134 -6.21 11.27 9.31
N ARG A 135 -7.51 11.50 9.12
CA ARG A 135 -8.46 11.64 10.23
C ARG A 135 -8.58 10.34 11.02
N MET A 136 -8.64 9.19 10.35
CA MET A 136 -8.66 7.87 10.99
C MET A 136 -7.39 7.64 11.82
N LEU A 137 -6.21 7.87 11.27
CA LEU A 137 -4.92 7.74 11.97
C LEU A 137 -4.85 8.59 13.23
N LYS A 138 -5.34 9.84 13.18
CA LYS A 138 -5.35 10.76 14.33
C LYS A 138 -6.33 10.35 15.43
N ARG A 139 -7.35 9.57 15.10
CA ARG A 139 -8.42 9.14 16.02
C ARG A 139 -8.36 7.67 16.39
N ALA A 140 -7.40 6.93 15.82
CA ALA A 140 -7.21 5.53 16.13
C ALA A 140 -6.89 5.35 17.64
N LEU A 141 -7.74 4.62 18.33
CA LEU A 141 -7.51 4.22 19.70
C LEU A 141 -6.65 2.96 19.70
N ARG A 142 -5.54 3.01 20.42
CA ARG A 142 -4.67 1.86 20.65
C ARG A 142 -4.86 1.42 22.09
N TYR A 143 -5.58 0.34 22.31
CA TYR A 143 -5.74 -0.26 23.63
C TYR A 143 -5.58 -1.79 23.54
N SER A 144 -5.06 -2.38 24.58
CA SER A 144 -5.12 -3.83 24.78
C SER A 144 -6.07 -4.11 25.94
N ALA A 145 -7.14 -4.86 25.69
CA ALA A 145 -7.95 -5.40 26.78
C ALA A 145 -7.24 -6.64 27.36
N ARG A 146 -7.04 -6.69 28.68
CA ARG A 146 -6.69 -7.92 29.39
C ARG A 146 -7.95 -8.43 30.05
N GLU A 147 -8.35 -9.66 29.70
CA GLU A 147 -9.30 -10.38 30.52
C GLU A 147 -8.60 -10.70 31.88
N THR A 148 -9.11 -10.15 32.96
CA THR A 148 -8.81 -10.61 34.30
C THR A 148 -9.82 -11.68 34.64
N LEU A 149 -9.39 -12.94 34.61
CA LEU A 149 -10.11 -14.09 35.17
C LEU A 149 -10.04 -14.05 36.68
#